data_eb9cd95e2b41e0c948ff33f02a3fdece
#
_entry.id   eb9cd95e2b41e0c948ff33f02a3fdece
#
_cell.length_a   1.000
_cell.length_b   1.000
_cell.length_c   1.000
_cell.angle_alpha   90.00
_cell.angle_beta   90.00
_cell.angle_gamma   90.00
#
_symmetry.space_group_name_H-M   'P 1'
#
loop_
_entity.id
_entity.type
_entity.pdbx_description
1 polymer ?
#
loop_
_entity_poly.entity_id
_entity_poly.type
_entity_poly.pdbx_seq_one_letter_code
_entity_poly.pdbx_strand_id
1 'polypeptide(L)'
;MPADLSSLIKAGLRDVPDFPEEGVVFKDITPLLAEPDSLRAVVEGIAARYAQSEVDAVLGLEARGFILAAPIALALGAGFVPVRKAGKLPRETYRASYDLEYGSETVEMHADAVSPGSRVLIVDDVLATGGTGRAAVELVDKAGGTVVGFSVLVELGFLKGRRRLTDVEPHALAVV
;
A
#
# COMPACT_ATOMS: atom_id res chain seq x y z
N MET A 1 8.57 13.96 10.17
CA MET A 1 9.23 13.78 8.87
C MET A 1 9.89 15.09 8.48
N PRO A 2 11.08 15.10 7.90
CA PRO A 2 11.64 16.32 7.35
C PRO A 2 10.66 16.86 6.30
N ALA A 3 10.45 18.18 6.28
CA ALA A 3 9.64 18.86 5.26
C ALA A 3 10.12 18.56 3.83
N ASP A 4 11.28 17.99 3.71
CA ASP A 4 12.00 17.60 2.52
C ASP A 4 11.42 16.36 1.82
N LEU A 5 11.01 15.29 2.56
CA LEU A 5 10.57 14.03 1.93
C LEU A 5 9.25 14.20 1.15
N SER A 6 8.27 14.92 1.70
CA SER A 6 7.03 15.19 0.98
C SER A 6 7.26 16.04 -0.27
N SER A 7 8.15 17.01 -0.18
CA SER A 7 8.54 17.86 -1.31
C SER A 7 9.28 17.06 -2.38
N LEU A 8 10.22 16.20 -1.99
CA LEU A 8 10.94 15.31 -2.89
C LEU A 8 9.97 14.39 -3.64
N ILE A 9 9.00 13.79 -2.93
CA ILE A 9 8.00 12.92 -3.57
C ILE A 9 7.18 13.69 -4.57
N LYS A 10 6.62 14.87 -4.19
CA LYS A 10 5.81 15.70 -5.10
C LYS A 10 6.57 16.12 -6.35
N ALA A 11 7.85 16.45 -6.22
CA ALA A 11 8.70 16.79 -7.36
C ALA A 11 9.02 15.61 -8.27
N GLY A 12 9.05 14.38 -7.72
CA GLY A 12 9.32 13.15 -8.46
C GLY A 12 8.08 12.54 -9.14
N LEU A 13 6.86 13.05 -8.85
CA LEU A 13 5.65 12.60 -9.52
C LEU A 13 5.54 13.23 -10.92
N ARG A 14 5.00 12.44 -11.87
CA ARG A 14 4.66 12.94 -13.21
C ARG A 14 3.15 12.86 -13.41
N ASP A 15 2.55 13.96 -13.79
CA ASP A 15 1.15 14.00 -14.19
C ASP A 15 1.00 13.52 -15.63
N VAL A 16 0.13 12.52 -15.80
CA VAL A 16 -0.26 11.99 -17.12
C VAL A 16 -1.74 12.27 -17.30
N PRO A 17 -2.10 13.30 -18.08
CA PRO A 17 -3.50 13.62 -18.33
C PRO A 17 -4.17 12.53 -19.18
N ASP A 18 -5.48 12.39 -19.00
CA ASP A 18 -6.35 11.50 -19.78
C ASP A 18 -5.89 10.02 -19.75
N PHE A 19 -5.45 9.54 -18.57
CA PHE A 19 -5.09 8.14 -18.37
C PHE A 19 -5.71 7.60 -17.06
N PRO A 20 -6.35 6.39 -17.03
CA PRO A 20 -6.58 5.48 -18.18
C PRO A 20 -7.72 5.93 -19.10
N GLU A 21 -8.43 7.02 -18.77
CA GLU A 21 -9.55 7.55 -19.51
C GLU A 21 -9.57 9.09 -19.48
N GLU A 22 -10.31 9.70 -20.41
CA GLU A 22 -10.42 11.15 -20.54
C GLU A 22 -10.90 11.81 -19.23
N GLY A 23 -10.25 12.89 -18.83
CA GLY A 23 -10.54 13.65 -17.61
C GLY A 23 -9.82 13.15 -16.34
N VAL A 24 -9.16 12.00 -16.40
CA VAL A 24 -8.35 11.49 -15.28
C VAL A 24 -6.91 11.97 -15.40
N VAL A 25 -6.37 12.56 -14.33
CA VAL A 25 -4.94 12.88 -14.23
C VAL A 25 -4.26 11.80 -13.38
N PHE A 26 -3.55 10.91 -14.04
CA PHE A 26 -2.83 9.82 -13.39
C PHE A 26 -1.51 10.32 -12.80
N LYS A 27 -1.22 9.92 -11.56
CA LYS A 27 0.04 10.23 -10.88
C LYS A 27 1.04 9.10 -11.11
N ASP A 28 1.95 9.30 -12.06
CA ASP A 28 3.00 8.34 -12.36
C ASP A 28 4.15 8.49 -11.36
N ILE A 29 4.41 7.42 -10.62
CA ILE A 29 5.48 7.32 -9.61
C ILE A 29 6.78 6.79 -10.20
N THR A 30 6.79 6.33 -11.45
CA THR A 30 7.94 5.63 -12.03
C THR A 30 9.21 6.48 -12.12
N PRO A 31 9.15 7.81 -12.38
CA PRO A 31 10.36 8.64 -12.35
C PRO A 31 10.99 8.70 -10.96
N LEU A 32 10.17 8.73 -9.91
CA LEU A 32 10.64 8.73 -8.52
C LEU A 32 11.30 7.39 -8.16
N LEU A 33 10.71 6.28 -8.62
CA LEU A 33 11.26 4.94 -8.38
C LEU A 33 12.57 4.69 -9.14
N ALA A 34 12.75 5.34 -10.31
CA ALA A 34 13.96 5.22 -11.13
C ALA A 34 15.16 5.98 -10.53
N GLU A 35 14.93 6.91 -9.61
CA GLU A 35 15.97 7.67 -8.94
C GLU A 35 16.39 6.96 -7.64
N PRO A 36 17.64 6.44 -7.54
CA PRO A 36 18.06 5.59 -6.42
C PRO A 36 17.92 6.24 -5.05
N ASP A 37 18.26 7.52 -4.94
CA ASP A 37 18.21 8.23 -3.65
C ASP A 37 16.76 8.52 -3.24
N SER A 38 15.88 8.79 -4.19
CA SER A 38 14.45 8.98 -3.95
C SER A 38 13.78 7.69 -3.48
N LEU A 39 14.06 6.56 -4.16
CA LEU A 39 13.54 5.26 -3.76
C LEU A 39 14.02 4.89 -2.35
N ARG A 40 15.31 5.10 -2.06
CA ARG A 40 15.89 4.87 -0.73
C ARG A 40 15.20 5.71 0.34
N ALA A 41 15.05 7.01 0.09
CA ALA A 41 14.41 7.92 1.05
C ALA A 41 12.97 7.54 1.36
N VAL A 42 12.21 7.05 0.37
CA VAL A 42 10.85 6.54 0.55
C VAL A 42 10.84 5.30 1.45
N VAL A 43 11.69 4.32 1.14
CA VAL A 43 11.78 3.06 1.91
C VAL A 43 12.18 3.35 3.35
N GLU A 44 13.24 4.12 3.55
CA GLU A 44 13.73 4.50 4.88
C GLU A 44 12.70 5.33 5.66
N GLY A 45 11.99 6.25 4.99
CA GLY A 45 10.97 7.07 5.62
C GLY A 45 9.79 6.26 6.17
N ILE A 46 9.33 5.24 5.43
CA ILE A 46 8.29 4.33 5.89
C ILE A 46 8.86 3.39 6.98
N ALA A 47 10.00 2.77 6.76
CA ALA A 47 10.60 1.85 7.71
C ALA A 47 10.88 2.51 9.07
N ALA A 48 11.43 3.73 9.08
CA ALA A 48 11.71 4.47 10.31
C ALA A 48 10.44 4.73 11.16
N ARG A 49 9.30 4.98 10.50
CA ARG A 49 8.03 5.18 11.20
C ARG A 49 7.58 3.94 11.97
N TYR A 50 7.83 2.76 11.41
CA TYR A 50 7.37 1.48 11.99
C TYR A 50 8.48 0.68 12.69
N ALA A 51 9.66 1.26 12.86
CA ALA A 51 10.82 0.58 13.47
C ALA A 51 10.57 0.05 14.90
N GLN A 52 9.64 0.66 15.65
CA GLN A 52 9.25 0.23 16.99
C GLN A 52 7.93 -0.55 17.03
N SER A 53 7.37 -0.87 15.87
CA SER A 53 6.04 -1.51 15.79
C SER A 53 6.09 -3.03 15.78
N GLU A 54 7.29 -3.64 15.89
CA GLU A 54 7.47 -5.11 15.91
C GLU A 54 6.68 -5.77 14.74
N VAL A 55 6.97 -5.34 13.51
CA VAL A 55 6.28 -5.82 12.32
C VAL A 55 6.77 -7.22 11.96
N ASP A 56 5.87 -8.20 11.89
CA ASP A 56 6.18 -9.58 11.49
C ASP A 56 6.10 -9.75 9.97
N ALA A 57 5.16 -9.06 9.33
CA ALA A 57 4.95 -9.14 7.88
C ALA A 57 4.54 -7.79 7.29
N VAL A 58 5.02 -7.53 6.08
CA VAL A 58 4.60 -6.40 5.24
C VAL A 58 3.76 -6.93 4.09
N LEU A 59 2.50 -6.54 4.04
CA LEU A 59 1.60 -6.81 2.92
C LEU A 59 1.81 -5.77 1.83
N GLY A 60 2.16 -6.23 0.62
CA GLY A 60 2.21 -5.39 -0.56
C GLY A 60 0.99 -5.61 -1.45
N LEU A 61 0.37 -4.54 -1.92
CA LEU A 61 -0.80 -4.62 -2.80
C LEU A 61 -0.38 -4.60 -4.28
N GLU A 62 -0.95 -5.53 -5.07
CA GLU A 62 -0.67 -5.64 -6.51
C GLU A 62 -1.08 -4.35 -7.25
N ALA A 63 -0.24 -3.85 -8.13
CA ALA A 63 1.08 -4.35 -8.48
C ALA A 63 2.22 -3.45 -7.95
N ARG A 64 2.03 -2.13 -7.95
CA ARG A 64 3.09 -1.16 -7.62
C ARG A 64 3.43 -1.13 -6.13
N GLY A 65 2.48 -1.50 -5.26
CA GLY A 65 2.74 -1.69 -3.83
C GLY A 65 3.84 -2.72 -3.54
N PHE A 66 4.03 -3.72 -4.41
CA PHE A 66 5.11 -4.71 -4.27
C PHE A 66 6.49 -4.08 -4.30
N ILE A 67 6.68 -3.07 -5.16
CA ILE A 67 7.96 -2.39 -5.35
C ILE A 67 8.45 -1.73 -4.06
N LEU A 68 7.52 -1.19 -3.27
CA LEU A 68 7.80 -0.54 -2.00
C LEU A 68 7.80 -1.52 -0.83
N ALA A 69 6.82 -2.43 -0.79
CA ALA A 69 6.63 -3.34 0.33
C ALA A 69 7.81 -4.30 0.53
N ALA A 70 8.39 -4.83 -0.53
CA ALA A 70 9.50 -5.77 -0.43
C ALA A 70 10.76 -5.14 0.22
N PRO A 71 11.28 -3.99 -0.22
CA PRO A 71 12.41 -3.36 0.43
C PRO A 71 12.08 -2.84 1.84
N ILE A 72 10.84 -2.41 2.12
CA ILE A 72 10.41 -2.02 3.47
C ILE A 72 10.43 -3.24 4.40
N ALA A 73 9.96 -4.40 3.94
CA ALA A 73 10.03 -5.64 4.72
C ALA A 73 11.48 -5.98 5.09
N LEU A 74 12.41 -5.91 4.14
CA LEU A 74 13.84 -6.10 4.39
C LEU A 74 14.38 -5.11 5.42
N ALA A 75 14.03 -3.83 5.31
CA ALA A 75 14.49 -2.79 6.23
C ALA A 75 13.95 -2.98 7.65
N LEU A 76 12.77 -3.58 7.80
CA LEU A 76 12.15 -3.89 9.10
C LEU A 76 12.53 -5.27 9.66
N GLY A 77 13.23 -6.11 8.88
CA GLY A 77 13.48 -7.51 9.25
C GLY A 77 12.23 -8.37 9.27
N ALA A 78 11.21 -7.98 8.50
CA ALA A 78 9.90 -8.63 8.40
C ALA A 78 9.77 -9.49 7.14
N GLY A 79 8.77 -10.39 7.11
CA GLY A 79 8.39 -11.11 5.90
C GLY A 79 7.64 -10.23 4.91
N PHE A 80 7.68 -10.59 3.61
CA PHE A 80 6.85 -9.95 2.59
C PHE A 80 5.70 -10.88 2.17
N VAL A 81 4.48 -10.34 2.10
CA VAL A 81 3.28 -11.08 1.72
C VAL A 81 2.58 -10.35 0.56
N PRO A 82 2.43 -10.98 -0.62
CA PRO A 82 1.71 -10.38 -1.73
C PRO A 82 0.20 -10.50 -1.56
N VAL A 83 -0.52 -9.41 -1.74
CA VAL A 83 -1.97 -9.38 -1.98
C VAL A 83 -2.19 -9.18 -3.47
N ARG A 84 -2.92 -10.09 -4.10
CA ARG A 84 -3.09 -10.12 -5.56
C ARG A 84 -4.55 -10.10 -5.98
N LYS A 85 -4.81 -9.70 -7.20
CA LYS A 85 -6.12 -9.86 -7.85
C LYS A 85 -6.50 -11.33 -7.93
N ALA A 86 -7.79 -11.63 -7.82
CA ALA A 86 -8.31 -12.99 -7.76
C ALA A 86 -7.80 -13.88 -8.91
N GLY A 87 -7.48 -15.13 -8.56
CA GLY A 87 -7.02 -16.16 -9.50
C GLY A 87 -5.53 -16.12 -9.85
N LYS A 88 -4.73 -15.25 -9.18
CA LYS A 88 -3.29 -15.16 -9.45
C LYS A 88 -2.42 -15.88 -8.42
N LEU A 89 -2.99 -16.38 -7.34
CA LEU A 89 -2.29 -17.16 -6.33
C LEU A 89 -2.60 -18.66 -6.46
N PRO A 90 -1.57 -19.53 -6.39
CA PRO A 90 -1.72 -20.95 -6.78
C PRO A 90 -2.24 -21.88 -5.67
N ARG A 91 -2.36 -21.41 -4.43
CA ARG A 91 -2.79 -22.21 -3.27
C ARG A 91 -4.08 -21.68 -2.67
N GLU A 92 -4.53 -22.25 -1.57
CA GLU A 92 -5.68 -21.75 -0.81
C GLU A 92 -5.51 -20.29 -0.39
N THR A 93 -6.57 -19.51 -0.54
CA THR A 93 -6.54 -18.05 -0.31
C THR A 93 -7.71 -17.60 0.56
N TYR A 94 -7.47 -16.57 1.37
CA TYR A 94 -8.54 -15.65 1.80
C TYR A 94 -8.84 -14.65 0.71
N ARG A 95 -10.11 -14.23 0.61
CA ARG A 95 -10.61 -13.31 -0.39
C ARG A 95 -11.33 -12.15 0.26
N ALA A 96 -11.18 -10.98 -0.31
CA ALA A 96 -11.95 -9.79 0.05
C ALA A 96 -12.31 -9.03 -1.23
N SER A 97 -13.56 -8.55 -1.30
CA SER A 97 -14.06 -7.81 -2.45
C SER A 97 -14.37 -6.37 -2.07
N TYR A 98 -14.22 -5.47 -3.00
CA TYR A 98 -14.57 -4.06 -2.84
C TYR A 98 -15.21 -3.50 -4.10
N ASP A 99 -16.10 -2.53 -3.90
CA ASP A 99 -16.83 -1.90 -4.99
C ASP A 99 -15.96 -0.84 -5.69
N LEU A 100 -16.01 -0.87 -7.00
CA LEU A 100 -15.54 0.18 -7.90
C LEU A 100 -16.71 1.09 -8.27
N GLU A 101 -16.44 2.16 -9.02
CA GLU A 101 -17.49 3.00 -9.59
C GLU A 101 -18.37 2.19 -10.54
N TYR A 102 -17.76 1.26 -11.28
CA TYR A 102 -18.45 0.29 -12.14
C TYR A 102 -17.95 -1.12 -11.80
N GLY A 103 -18.78 -1.92 -11.10
CA GLY A 103 -18.51 -3.30 -10.74
C GLY A 103 -17.81 -3.48 -9.40
N SER A 104 -17.20 -4.63 -9.21
CA SER A 104 -16.43 -4.97 -8.01
C SER A 104 -15.12 -5.64 -8.38
N GLU A 105 -14.13 -5.52 -7.53
CA GLU A 105 -12.85 -6.21 -7.66
C GLU A 105 -12.58 -7.07 -6.42
N THR A 106 -11.92 -8.21 -6.61
CA THR A 106 -11.56 -9.14 -5.53
C THR A 106 -10.06 -9.27 -5.46
N VAL A 107 -9.53 -9.16 -4.25
CA VAL A 107 -8.13 -9.43 -3.93
C VAL A 107 -7.99 -10.65 -3.03
N GLU A 108 -6.85 -11.30 -3.12
CA GLU A 108 -6.54 -12.56 -2.44
C GLU A 108 -5.18 -12.48 -1.73
N MET A 109 -5.10 -13.18 -0.62
CA MET A 109 -3.87 -13.48 0.11
C MET A 109 -3.86 -14.98 0.42
N HIS A 110 -2.69 -15.66 0.32
CA HIS A 110 -2.59 -17.04 0.76
C HIS A 110 -3.04 -17.20 2.20
N ALA A 111 -3.84 -18.25 2.48
CA ALA A 111 -4.43 -18.47 3.79
C ALA A 111 -3.38 -18.75 4.89
N ASP A 112 -2.20 -19.23 4.51
CA ASP A 112 -1.07 -19.55 5.38
C ASP A 112 0.01 -18.44 5.43
N ALA A 113 -0.22 -17.29 4.77
CA ALA A 113 0.81 -16.25 4.66
C ALA A 113 0.96 -15.40 5.92
N VAL A 114 -0.09 -15.28 6.71
CA VAL A 114 -0.11 -14.52 7.97
C VAL A 114 -0.61 -15.47 9.07
N SER A 115 0.17 -15.61 10.14
CA SER A 115 -0.22 -16.40 11.30
C SER A 115 -1.14 -15.60 12.22
N PRO A 116 -2.05 -16.26 12.97
CA PRO A 116 -2.82 -15.58 14.00
C PRO A 116 -1.93 -14.84 15.00
N GLY A 117 -2.28 -13.60 15.30
CA GLY A 117 -1.53 -12.72 16.18
C GLY A 117 -0.36 -11.98 15.54
N SER A 118 0.00 -12.28 14.26
CA SER A 118 1.05 -11.54 13.55
C SER A 118 0.72 -10.06 13.42
N ARG A 119 1.74 -9.24 13.55
CA ARG A 119 1.68 -7.77 13.42
C ARG A 119 2.00 -7.38 11.98
N VAL A 120 1.03 -6.84 11.28
CA VAL A 120 1.07 -6.65 9.83
C VAL A 120 1.07 -5.17 9.46
N LEU A 121 2.04 -4.75 8.66
CA LEU A 121 2.06 -3.46 7.99
C LEU A 121 1.55 -3.62 6.55
N ILE A 122 0.54 -2.85 6.17
CA ILE A 122 0.04 -2.82 4.78
C ILE A 122 0.71 -1.66 4.05
N VAL A 123 1.20 -1.94 2.83
CA VAL A 123 1.90 -0.95 1.99
C VAL A 123 1.33 -0.96 0.58
N ASP A 124 1.03 0.24 0.09
CA ASP A 124 0.67 0.48 -1.31
C ASP A 124 1.38 1.73 -1.84
N ASP A 125 1.30 1.97 -3.13
CA ASP A 125 1.85 3.18 -3.73
C ASP A 125 0.90 4.39 -3.60
N VAL A 126 -0.40 4.19 -3.84
CA VAL A 126 -1.38 5.28 -3.87
C VAL A 126 -2.64 4.93 -3.09
N LEU A 127 -3.03 5.79 -2.18
CA LEU A 127 -4.36 5.77 -1.58
C LEU A 127 -5.30 6.66 -2.42
N ALA A 128 -6.15 6.02 -3.21
CA ALA A 128 -7.19 6.69 -4.01
C ALA A 128 -8.54 6.66 -3.27
N THR A 129 -9.44 5.77 -3.63
CA THR A 129 -10.78 5.64 -3.01
C THR A 129 -10.78 4.82 -1.72
N GLY A 130 -9.70 4.10 -1.41
CA GLY A 130 -9.55 3.30 -0.20
C GLY A 130 -10.14 1.88 -0.27
N GLY A 131 -10.73 1.48 -1.40
CA GLY A 131 -11.35 0.16 -1.55
C GLY A 131 -10.36 -0.99 -1.38
N THR A 132 -9.26 -0.96 -2.13
CA THR A 132 -8.20 -1.98 -2.05
C THR A 132 -7.58 -2.06 -0.65
N GLY A 133 -7.34 -0.89 -0.02
CA GLY A 133 -6.82 -0.82 1.34
C GLY A 133 -7.79 -1.45 2.36
N ARG A 134 -9.08 -1.18 2.26
CA ARG A 134 -10.10 -1.80 3.13
C ARG A 134 -10.15 -3.32 2.95
N ALA A 135 -10.10 -3.80 1.71
CA ALA A 135 -10.05 -5.22 1.42
C ALA A 135 -8.78 -5.89 2.00
N ALA A 136 -7.63 -5.20 1.95
CA ALA A 136 -6.40 -5.71 2.56
C ALA A 136 -6.50 -5.83 4.08
N VAL A 137 -7.11 -4.87 4.78
CA VAL A 137 -7.39 -4.95 6.22
C VAL A 137 -8.27 -6.18 6.51
N GLU A 138 -9.34 -6.40 5.75
CA GLU A 138 -10.21 -7.57 5.90
C GLU A 138 -9.47 -8.90 5.71
N LEU A 139 -8.51 -8.97 4.79
CA LEU A 139 -7.68 -10.17 4.60
C LEU A 139 -6.82 -10.48 5.83
N VAL A 140 -6.22 -9.46 6.45
CA VAL A 140 -5.44 -9.62 7.68
C VAL A 140 -6.34 -10.09 8.83
N ASP A 141 -7.53 -9.50 8.97
CA ASP A 141 -8.51 -9.91 9.99
C ASP A 141 -8.93 -11.37 9.81
N LYS A 142 -9.21 -11.81 8.57
CA LYS A 142 -9.53 -13.21 8.25
C LYS A 142 -8.42 -14.18 8.62
N ALA A 143 -7.16 -13.75 8.52
CA ALA A 143 -6.02 -14.56 8.93
C ALA A 143 -5.77 -14.52 10.45
N GLY A 144 -6.50 -13.70 11.20
CA GLY A 144 -6.29 -13.51 12.64
C GLY A 144 -5.07 -12.65 12.98
N GLY A 145 -4.55 -11.89 12.03
CA GLY A 145 -3.47 -10.93 12.23
C GLY A 145 -3.96 -9.60 12.82
N THR A 146 -3.03 -8.73 13.16
CA THR A 146 -3.31 -7.37 13.63
C THR A 146 -2.64 -6.36 12.71
N VAL A 147 -3.41 -5.47 12.11
CA VAL A 147 -2.86 -4.38 11.30
C VAL A 147 -2.26 -3.33 12.22
N VAL A 148 -0.93 -3.17 12.17
CA VAL A 148 -0.19 -2.18 12.96
C VAL A 148 0.05 -0.86 12.22
N GLY A 149 -0.25 -0.83 10.92
CA GLY A 149 -0.19 0.37 10.11
C GLY A 149 -0.61 0.13 8.67
N PHE A 150 -0.96 1.22 8.02
CA PHE A 150 -1.21 1.29 6.59
C PHE A 150 -0.41 2.47 6.03
N SER A 151 0.50 2.21 5.10
CA SER A 151 1.37 3.25 4.58
C SER A 151 1.36 3.30 3.06
N VAL A 152 1.32 4.51 2.51
CA VAL A 152 1.35 4.76 1.07
C VAL A 152 2.37 5.84 0.74
N LEU A 153 2.88 5.78 -0.49
CA LEU A 153 3.72 6.84 -1.04
C LEU A 153 2.91 8.13 -1.19
N VAL A 154 1.73 8.04 -1.80
CA VAL A 154 0.89 9.19 -2.13
C VAL A 154 -0.56 8.95 -1.74
N GLU A 155 -1.21 9.97 -1.18
CA GLU A 155 -2.66 10.03 -1.02
C GLU A 155 -3.27 11.05 -2.00
N LEU A 156 -4.29 10.62 -2.74
CA LEU A 156 -5.12 11.52 -3.54
C LEU A 156 -6.20 12.11 -2.65
N GLY A 157 -5.89 13.24 -2.00
CA GLY A 157 -6.73 13.81 -0.93
C GLY A 157 -8.16 14.14 -1.35
N PHE A 158 -8.36 14.51 -2.62
CA PHE A 158 -9.67 14.84 -3.19
C PHE A 158 -10.62 13.62 -3.27
N LEU A 159 -10.10 12.38 -3.33
CA LEU A 159 -10.89 11.15 -3.36
C LEU A 159 -11.33 10.67 -1.97
N LYS A 160 -10.78 11.27 -0.90
CA LYS A 160 -11.19 11.01 0.51
C LYS A 160 -11.10 9.53 0.91
N GLY A 161 -10.17 8.77 0.32
CA GLY A 161 -10.03 7.32 0.53
C GLY A 161 -9.80 6.90 1.97
N ARG A 162 -9.17 7.76 2.79
CA ARG A 162 -8.96 7.48 4.21
C ARG A 162 -10.26 7.29 5.00
N ARG A 163 -11.39 7.79 4.51
CA ARG A 163 -12.71 7.58 5.14
C ARG A 163 -13.19 6.12 5.13
N ARG A 164 -12.64 5.29 4.23
CA ARG A 164 -12.93 3.86 4.16
C ARG A 164 -12.04 3.02 5.08
N LEU A 165 -10.96 3.59 5.60
CA LEU A 165 -10.00 2.93 6.48
C LEU A 165 -10.26 3.33 7.95
N THR A 166 -11.44 2.97 8.47
CA THR A 166 -11.92 3.39 9.80
C THR A 166 -11.14 2.75 10.94
N ASP A 167 -10.56 1.58 10.72
CA ASP A 167 -9.91 0.76 11.74
C ASP A 167 -8.38 0.98 11.80
N VAL A 168 -7.84 1.68 10.81
CA VAL A 168 -6.41 2.03 10.74
C VAL A 168 -6.24 3.40 10.11
N GLU A 169 -5.48 4.29 10.75
CA GLU A 169 -5.19 5.59 10.18
C GLU A 169 -4.08 5.47 9.11
N PRO A 170 -4.37 5.81 7.84
CA PRO A 170 -3.37 5.75 6.79
C PRO A 170 -2.28 6.79 6.98
N HIS A 171 -1.05 6.38 6.82
CA HIS A 171 0.11 7.23 6.73
C HIS A 171 0.51 7.43 5.27
N ALA A 172 0.41 8.64 4.75
CA ALA A 172 0.88 9.01 3.42
C ALA A 172 2.15 9.86 3.54
N LEU A 173 3.17 9.56 2.73
CA LEU A 173 4.38 10.37 2.68
C LEU A 173 4.13 11.71 1.99
N ALA A 174 3.21 11.76 1.04
CA ALA A 174 2.74 12.98 0.41
C ALA A 174 1.21 12.95 0.18
N VAL A 175 0.57 14.11 0.24
CA VAL A 175 -0.84 14.30 -0.15
C VAL A 175 -0.88 15.26 -1.33
N VAL A 176 -1.64 14.89 -2.39
CA VAL A 176 -1.82 15.67 -3.62
C VAL A 176 -3.30 15.81 -3.98
#